data_6520320b04a10066294ce3b97bfaeda5
#
_entry.id   6520320b04a10066294ce3b97bfaeda5
#
_cell.length_a   1.000
_cell.length_b   1.000
_cell.length_c   1.000
_cell.angle_alpha   90.00
_cell.angle_beta   90.00
_cell.angle_gamma   90.00
#
_symmetry.space_group_name_H-M   'P 1'
#
loop_
_entity.id
_entity.type
_entity.pdbx_description
1 polymer ?
#
loop_
_entity_poly.entity_id
_entity_poly.type
_entity_poly.pdbx_seq_one_letter_code
_entity_poly.pdbx_strand_id
1 'polypeptide(L)'
;GGLPFSATTEMSTRAAPVDVWYYDRQVFLAHAVKGATSMEAYRGKKVCVVNNSDDLAKLKVYNDKYQLDFSFLTFPNIQRAKEAFLLNRCQLFTGNSMILRDIVIHSPAGVSDVEMLPETITVRPIYVYADKDNTMLKSIIKWTMNAVKQAEETGLTSKNVDIHVSSTDPSTRNLLGLDEQLWKRF
;
A
#
# COMPACT_ATOMS: atom_id res chain seq x y z
N GLY A 1 -11.47 -2.76 8.33
CA GLY A 1 -10.27 -1.94 8.18
C GLY A 1 -9.03 -2.80 8.13
N GLY A 2 -8.02 -2.35 7.38
CA GLY A 2 -6.70 -2.98 7.33
C GLY A 2 -5.73 -2.27 8.26
N LEU A 3 -4.94 -3.02 8.98
CA LEU A 3 -3.89 -2.52 9.87
C LEU A 3 -2.58 -3.27 9.60
N PRO A 4 -1.42 -2.62 9.78
CA PRO A 4 -0.15 -3.33 9.77
C PRO A 4 -0.10 -4.31 10.96
N PHE A 5 0.57 -5.43 10.76
CA PHE A 5 0.78 -6.38 11.85
C PHE A 5 1.68 -5.75 12.93
N SER A 6 1.22 -5.82 14.18
CA SER A 6 2.08 -5.58 15.33
C SER A 6 1.66 -6.50 16.48
N ALA A 7 2.64 -7.06 17.18
CA ALA A 7 2.39 -7.89 18.36
C ALA A 7 1.60 -7.14 19.44
N THR A 8 1.83 -5.83 19.57
CA THR A 8 1.09 -4.96 20.49
C THR A 8 -0.38 -4.81 20.10
N THR A 9 -0.70 -4.76 18.81
CA THR A 9 -2.10 -4.71 18.35
C THR A 9 -2.82 -6.02 18.69
N GLU A 10 -2.17 -7.17 18.46
CA GLU A 10 -2.75 -8.48 18.78
C GLU A 10 -2.94 -8.69 20.29
N MET A 11 -2.00 -8.25 21.11
CA MET A 11 -2.07 -8.37 22.58
C MET A 11 -3.08 -7.40 23.21
N SER A 12 -3.26 -6.21 22.65
CA SER A 12 -4.11 -5.16 23.22
C SER A 12 -5.57 -5.21 22.75
N THR A 13 -5.87 -5.98 21.69
CA THR A 13 -7.21 -6.09 21.11
C THR A 13 -7.69 -7.55 21.10
N ARG A 14 -9.02 -7.73 21.06
CA ARG A 14 -9.61 -9.06 20.80
C ARG A 14 -9.52 -9.46 19.33
N ALA A 15 -8.81 -8.71 18.52
CA ALA A 15 -8.68 -8.93 17.09
C ALA A 15 -7.44 -9.78 16.78
N ALA A 16 -7.60 -10.75 15.88
CA ALA A 16 -6.52 -11.55 15.32
C ALA A 16 -6.39 -11.31 13.80
N PRO A 17 -5.17 -11.33 13.24
CA PRO A 17 -4.98 -11.24 11.81
C PRO A 17 -5.56 -12.48 11.13
N VAL A 18 -6.27 -12.27 10.02
CA VAL A 18 -6.89 -13.37 9.25
C VAL A 18 -6.10 -13.63 7.97
N ASP A 19 -5.81 -12.57 7.21
CA ASP A 19 -5.08 -12.66 5.95
C ASP A 19 -4.46 -11.31 5.57
N VAL A 20 -3.47 -11.33 4.70
CA VAL A 20 -2.89 -10.11 4.11
C VAL A 20 -3.83 -9.58 3.04
N TRP A 21 -4.26 -8.33 3.20
CA TRP A 21 -5.08 -7.66 2.19
C TRP A 21 -4.23 -7.13 1.04
N TYR A 22 -3.18 -6.35 1.38
CA TYR A 22 -2.23 -5.84 0.39
C TYR A 22 -0.90 -5.52 1.07
N TYR A 23 0.12 -5.29 0.25
CA TYR A 23 1.42 -4.80 0.71
C TYR A 23 1.50 -3.30 0.48
N ASP A 24 1.52 -2.54 1.58
CA ASP A 24 1.79 -1.11 1.55
C ASP A 24 3.28 -0.85 1.39
N ARG A 25 3.62 0.18 0.64
CA ARG A 25 5.01 0.61 0.45
C ARG A 25 5.17 2.05 0.90
N GLN A 26 6.21 2.31 1.68
CA GLN A 26 6.71 3.66 1.89
C GLN A 26 7.64 4.00 0.74
N VAL A 27 7.33 5.07 0.02
CA VAL A 27 8.06 5.51 -1.17
C VAL A 27 8.35 7.01 -1.09
N PHE A 28 9.02 7.54 -2.12
CA PHE A 28 9.27 8.97 -2.28
C PHE A 28 8.41 9.56 -3.38
N LEU A 29 7.89 10.75 -3.12
CA LEU A 29 7.41 11.70 -4.09
C LEU A 29 8.46 12.80 -4.22
N ALA A 30 8.84 13.15 -5.43
CA ALA A 30 9.93 14.09 -5.68
C ALA A 30 9.50 15.21 -6.62
N HIS A 31 10.05 16.39 -6.39
CA HIS A 31 10.16 17.37 -7.49
C HIS A 31 11.26 16.89 -8.42
N ALA A 32 10.92 16.68 -9.69
CA ALA A 32 11.82 16.10 -10.68
C ALA A 32 13.13 16.90 -10.80
N VAL A 33 14.25 16.21 -10.71
CA VAL A 33 15.57 16.76 -10.98
C VAL A 33 15.97 16.33 -12.38
N LYS A 34 16.20 17.29 -13.28
CA LYS A 34 16.57 17.01 -14.67
C LYS A 34 17.81 16.10 -14.74
N GLY A 35 17.64 14.94 -15.37
CA GLY A 35 18.71 13.95 -15.51
C GLY A 35 18.93 13.05 -14.28
N ALA A 36 18.06 13.11 -13.27
CA ALA A 36 18.11 12.17 -12.16
C ALA A 36 17.74 10.76 -12.64
N THR A 37 18.64 9.80 -12.39
CA THR A 37 18.47 8.38 -12.71
C THR A 37 18.48 7.51 -11.47
N SER A 38 18.75 8.10 -10.30
CA SER A 38 18.84 7.38 -9.02
C SER A 38 18.61 8.33 -7.84
N MET A 39 18.39 7.76 -6.66
CA MET A 39 18.25 8.49 -5.39
C MET A 39 19.48 9.35 -5.03
N GLU A 40 20.63 9.03 -5.59
CA GLU A 40 21.87 9.79 -5.40
C GLU A 40 21.73 11.25 -5.86
N ALA A 41 20.93 11.53 -6.89
CA ALA A 41 20.65 12.88 -7.35
C ALA A 41 19.94 13.76 -6.30
N TYR A 42 19.37 13.13 -5.29
CA TYR A 42 18.67 13.79 -4.19
C TYR A 42 19.52 13.86 -2.89
N ARG A 43 20.79 13.45 -2.91
CA ARG A 43 21.69 13.55 -1.76
C ARG A 43 21.69 14.97 -1.17
N GLY A 44 21.66 15.07 0.17
CA GLY A 44 21.64 16.35 0.89
C GLY A 44 20.36 17.16 0.76
N LYS A 45 19.33 16.64 0.07
CA LYS A 45 18.06 17.36 -0.12
C LYS A 45 17.16 17.27 1.10
N LYS A 46 16.18 18.19 1.17
CA LYS A 46 15.19 18.21 2.25
C LYS A 46 14.07 17.22 1.93
N VAL A 47 13.70 16.43 2.94
CA VAL A 47 12.59 15.48 2.88
C VAL A 47 11.49 15.91 3.84
N CYS A 48 10.29 16.18 3.32
CA CYS A 48 9.10 16.39 4.14
C CYS A 48 8.58 15.04 4.66
N VAL A 49 8.27 14.96 5.95
CA VAL A 49 7.77 13.74 6.60
C VAL A 49 6.93 14.09 7.83
N VAL A 50 6.03 13.22 8.22
CA VAL A 50 5.22 13.40 9.44
C VAL A 50 6.07 13.13 10.67
N ASN A 51 6.00 14.02 11.66
CA ASN A 51 6.71 13.87 12.93
C ASN A 51 6.20 12.67 13.74
N ASN A 52 7.07 12.06 14.53
CA ASN A 52 6.75 10.94 15.40
C ASN A 52 6.03 9.77 14.68
N SER A 53 6.26 9.61 13.39
CA SER A 53 5.69 8.55 12.58
C SER A 53 6.66 7.38 12.39
N ASP A 54 6.12 6.21 12.11
CA ASP A 54 6.92 5.06 11.70
C ASP A 54 7.67 5.35 10.38
N ASP A 55 7.07 6.14 9.50
CA ASP A 55 7.69 6.56 8.24
C ASP A 55 8.98 7.37 8.46
N LEU A 56 9.00 8.26 9.47
CA LEU A 56 10.21 8.99 9.84
C LEU A 56 11.30 8.05 10.40
N ALA A 57 10.90 7.10 11.24
CA ALA A 57 11.85 6.14 11.80
C ALA A 57 12.51 5.28 10.69
N LYS A 58 11.72 4.77 9.76
CA LYS A 58 12.20 4.00 8.60
C LYS A 58 13.05 4.84 7.65
N LEU A 59 12.64 6.09 7.40
CA LEU A 59 13.40 7.03 6.58
C LEU A 59 14.80 7.30 7.14
N LYS A 60 14.96 7.45 8.47
CA LYS A 60 16.27 7.61 9.09
C LYS A 60 17.17 6.41 8.84
N VAL A 61 16.66 5.20 9.05
CA VAL A 61 17.41 3.96 8.78
C VAL A 61 17.81 3.86 7.29
N TYR A 62 16.91 4.23 6.39
CA TYR A 62 17.18 4.27 4.95
C TYR A 62 18.28 5.29 4.60
N ASN A 63 18.17 6.51 5.13
CA ASN A 63 19.15 7.58 4.96
C ASN A 63 20.56 7.14 5.40
N ASP A 64 20.66 6.54 6.58
CA ASP A 64 21.95 6.10 7.14
C ASP A 64 22.53 4.93 6.33
N LYS A 65 21.69 3.99 5.93
CA LYS A 65 22.11 2.83 5.11
C LYS A 65 22.72 3.25 3.77
N TYR A 66 22.12 4.25 3.11
CA TYR A 66 22.52 4.69 1.78
C TYR A 66 23.34 5.99 1.80
N GLN A 67 23.66 6.52 2.99
CA GLN A 67 24.47 7.73 3.20
C GLN A 67 24.00 8.93 2.35
N LEU A 68 22.68 9.18 2.36
CA LEU A 68 22.06 10.18 1.49
C LEU A 68 22.10 11.61 2.05
N ASP A 69 22.50 11.78 3.32
CA ASP A 69 22.63 13.08 3.99
C ASP A 69 21.36 13.95 3.95
N PHE A 70 20.19 13.32 4.01
CA PHE A 70 18.92 14.02 3.97
C PHE A 70 18.72 14.95 5.17
N SER A 71 18.16 16.12 4.91
CA SER A 71 17.64 17.02 5.94
C SER A 71 16.14 16.77 6.13
N PHE A 72 15.70 16.35 7.33
CA PHE A 72 14.31 16.03 7.60
C PHE A 72 13.53 17.27 8.02
N LEU A 73 12.50 17.62 7.25
CA LEU A 73 11.53 18.66 7.58
C LEU A 73 10.25 17.99 8.08
N THR A 74 10.02 18.04 9.39
CA THR A 74 8.95 17.30 10.04
C THR A 74 7.70 18.15 10.26
N PHE A 75 6.51 17.52 10.09
CA PHE A 75 5.20 18.17 10.19
C PHE A 75 4.28 17.38 11.13
N PRO A 76 3.29 18.04 11.76
CA PRO A 76 2.39 17.39 12.71
C PRO A 76 1.44 16.37 12.06
N ASN A 77 1.15 16.53 10.77
CA ASN A 77 0.29 15.63 10.01
C ASN A 77 0.62 15.66 8.52
N ILE A 78 0.04 14.71 7.79
CA ILE A 78 0.30 14.52 6.37
C ILE A 78 -0.16 15.70 5.51
N GLN A 79 -1.24 16.38 5.89
CA GLN A 79 -1.77 17.52 5.15
C GLN A 79 -0.76 18.68 5.15
N ARG A 80 -0.16 19.00 6.30
CA ARG A 80 0.87 20.03 6.41
C ARG A 80 2.17 19.65 5.69
N ALA A 81 2.54 18.36 5.71
CA ALA A 81 3.68 17.88 4.95
C ALA A 81 3.45 18.00 3.43
N LYS A 82 2.24 17.64 2.95
CA LYS A 82 1.81 17.81 1.56
C LYS A 82 1.87 19.28 1.13
N GLU A 83 1.26 20.18 1.90
CA GLU A 83 1.27 21.61 1.61
C GLU A 83 2.71 22.16 1.50
N ALA A 84 3.58 21.79 2.42
CA ALA A 84 4.98 22.21 2.40
C ALA A 84 5.72 21.67 1.17
N PHE A 85 5.49 20.43 0.79
CA PHE A 85 6.05 19.82 -0.40
C PHE A 85 5.58 20.54 -1.67
N LEU A 86 4.27 20.74 -1.85
CA LEU A 86 3.71 21.44 -3.00
C LEU A 86 4.18 22.91 -3.11
N LEU A 87 4.56 23.53 -1.99
CA LEU A 87 5.19 24.85 -1.93
C LEU A 87 6.72 24.81 -2.10
N ASN A 88 7.30 23.70 -2.56
CA ASN A 88 8.75 23.54 -2.77
C ASN A 88 9.61 23.77 -1.52
N ARG A 89 9.08 23.60 -0.30
CA ARG A 89 9.87 23.71 0.93
C ARG A 89 10.81 22.53 1.15
N CYS A 90 10.52 21.41 0.52
CA CYS A 90 11.34 20.20 0.46
C CYS A 90 11.30 19.62 -0.97
N GLN A 91 12.37 18.96 -1.37
CA GLN A 91 12.51 18.35 -2.70
C GLN A 91 11.88 16.96 -2.74
N LEU A 92 11.80 16.31 -1.59
CA LEU A 92 11.22 14.98 -1.44
C LEU A 92 10.10 15.00 -0.40
N PHE A 93 9.12 14.14 -0.59
CA PHE A 93 8.10 13.82 0.41
C PHE A 93 7.98 12.31 0.52
N THR A 94 7.94 11.76 1.73
CA THR A 94 7.80 10.32 1.93
C THR A 94 6.53 9.97 2.70
N GLY A 95 5.97 8.85 2.35
CA GLY A 95 4.78 8.28 2.97
C GLY A 95 4.27 7.05 2.25
N ASN A 96 3.06 6.65 2.59
CA ASN A 96 2.33 5.55 1.99
C ASN A 96 2.14 5.75 0.48
N SER A 97 2.44 4.74 -0.32
CA SER A 97 2.40 4.81 -1.78
C SER A 97 1.01 5.16 -2.34
N MET A 98 -0.06 4.70 -1.71
CA MET A 98 -1.44 5.02 -2.15
C MET A 98 -1.77 6.49 -1.91
N ILE A 99 -1.38 7.03 -0.74
CA ILE A 99 -1.59 8.44 -0.40
C ILE A 99 -0.76 9.34 -1.32
N LEU A 100 0.50 8.98 -1.58
CA LEU A 100 1.36 9.77 -2.47
C LEU A 100 0.85 9.75 -3.92
N ARG A 101 0.32 8.61 -4.38
CA ARG A 101 -0.31 8.51 -5.70
C ARG A 101 -1.54 9.41 -5.81
N ASP A 102 -2.37 9.48 -4.78
CA ASP A 102 -3.52 10.40 -4.73
C ASP A 102 -3.08 11.86 -4.87
N ILE A 103 -1.98 12.23 -4.23
CA ILE A 103 -1.39 13.56 -4.36
C ILE A 103 -0.99 13.85 -5.80
N VAL A 104 -0.36 12.92 -6.50
CA VAL A 104 0.03 13.09 -7.92
C VAL A 104 -1.20 13.29 -8.80
N ILE A 105 -2.22 12.44 -8.63
CA ILE A 105 -3.45 12.48 -9.44
C ILE A 105 -4.23 13.79 -9.24
N HIS A 106 -4.29 14.30 -8.00
CA HIS A 106 -5.05 15.48 -7.63
C HIS A 106 -4.19 16.73 -7.40
N SER A 107 -2.96 16.72 -7.91
CA SER A 107 -2.11 17.92 -7.85
C SER A 107 -2.71 19.05 -8.69
N PRO A 108 -2.70 20.30 -8.19
CA PRO A 108 -3.17 21.44 -8.96
C PRO A 108 -2.43 21.57 -10.31
N ALA A 109 -3.14 22.04 -11.34
CA ALA A 109 -2.54 22.38 -12.61
C ALA A 109 -1.40 23.42 -12.38
N GLY A 110 -0.17 23.06 -12.72
CA GLY A 110 1.02 23.88 -12.46
C GLY A 110 2.07 23.22 -11.56
N VAL A 111 1.75 22.10 -10.89
CA VAL A 111 2.73 21.23 -10.22
C VAL A 111 3.14 20.13 -11.21
N SER A 112 3.73 20.54 -12.35
CA SER A 112 3.99 19.66 -13.51
C SER A 112 5.17 18.71 -13.33
N ASP A 113 6.01 18.91 -12.30
CA ASP A 113 7.29 18.22 -12.18
C ASP A 113 7.37 17.35 -10.93
N VAL A 114 6.24 16.77 -10.51
CA VAL A 114 6.17 15.86 -9.37
C VAL A 114 6.05 14.43 -9.87
N GLU A 115 6.98 13.59 -9.45
CA GLU A 115 7.03 12.17 -9.81
C GLU A 115 7.16 11.27 -8.59
N MET A 116 6.59 10.07 -8.68
CA MET A 116 6.81 9.03 -7.69
C MET A 116 8.05 8.25 -8.07
N LEU A 117 9.04 8.23 -7.19
CA LEU A 117 10.29 7.50 -7.43
C LEU A 117 10.07 5.99 -7.26
N PRO A 118 10.82 5.16 -8.00
CA PRO A 118 10.69 3.70 -7.93
C PRO A 118 11.23 3.11 -6.62
N GLU A 119 12.07 3.86 -5.91
CA GLU A 119 12.70 3.42 -4.67
C GLU A 119 11.68 3.20 -3.56
N THR A 120 11.82 2.06 -2.91
CA THR A 120 10.97 1.67 -1.77
C THR A 120 11.79 1.67 -0.49
N ILE A 121 11.36 2.44 0.51
CA ILE A 121 12.01 2.51 1.83
C ILE A 121 11.67 1.25 2.61
N THR A 122 10.41 0.87 2.64
CA THR A 122 9.93 -0.35 3.32
C THR A 122 8.66 -0.87 2.69
N VAL A 123 8.42 -2.17 2.86
CA VAL A 123 7.19 -2.86 2.48
C VAL A 123 6.54 -3.40 3.74
N ARG A 124 5.25 -3.17 3.91
CA ARG A 124 4.47 -3.58 5.09
C ARG A 124 3.24 -4.38 4.65
N PRO A 125 3.05 -5.61 5.13
CA PRO A 125 1.79 -6.29 4.92
C PRO A 125 0.68 -5.62 5.73
N ILE A 126 -0.43 -5.35 5.09
CA ILE A 126 -1.65 -4.84 5.72
C ILE A 126 -2.64 -6.00 5.86
N TYR A 127 -3.01 -6.31 7.10
CA TYR A 127 -3.85 -7.45 7.42
C TYR A 127 -5.31 -7.03 7.60
N VAL A 128 -6.20 -7.93 7.23
CA VAL A 128 -7.59 -7.91 7.70
C VAL A 128 -7.63 -8.59 9.06
N TYR A 129 -8.31 -7.96 10.02
CA TYR A 129 -8.46 -8.46 11.37
C TYR A 129 -9.92 -8.84 11.64
N ALA A 130 -10.13 -9.89 12.43
CA ALA A 130 -11.43 -10.27 12.95
C ALA A 130 -11.32 -10.62 14.45
N ASP A 131 -12.45 -10.70 15.16
CA ASP A 131 -12.49 -11.17 16.52
C ASP A 131 -11.84 -12.57 16.61
N LYS A 132 -10.87 -12.71 17.52
CA LYS A 132 -10.08 -13.93 17.68
C LYS A 132 -10.92 -15.17 18.03
N ASP A 133 -12.06 -14.96 18.71
CA ASP A 133 -12.93 -16.02 19.18
C ASP A 133 -14.02 -16.39 18.15
N ASN A 134 -14.22 -15.54 17.12
CA ASN A 134 -15.18 -15.80 16.03
C ASN A 134 -14.52 -16.55 14.87
N THR A 135 -14.42 -17.87 15.01
CA THR A 135 -13.81 -18.76 14.01
C THR A 135 -14.58 -18.78 12.69
N MET A 136 -15.92 -18.67 12.76
CA MET A 136 -16.78 -18.65 11.58
C MET A 136 -16.51 -17.40 10.74
N LEU A 137 -16.48 -16.20 11.36
CA LEU A 137 -16.18 -14.96 10.67
C LEU A 137 -14.78 -14.96 10.05
N LYS A 138 -13.77 -15.50 10.78
CA LYS A 138 -12.42 -15.65 10.24
C LYS A 138 -12.39 -16.53 8.98
N SER A 139 -13.13 -17.64 8.99
CA SER A 139 -13.23 -18.53 7.83
C SER A 139 -13.91 -17.83 6.64
N ILE A 140 -15.01 -17.13 6.87
CA ILE A 140 -15.71 -16.36 5.82
C ILE A 140 -14.77 -15.34 5.20
N ILE A 141 -14.10 -14.52 6.02
CA ILE A 141 -13.14 -13.51 5.55
C ILE A 141 -12.02 -14.17 4.71
N LYS A 142 -11.42 -15.25 5.24
CA LYS A 142 -10.32 -15.94 4.55
C LYS A 142 -10.74 -16.47 3.18
N TRP A 143 -11.90 -17.12 3.09
CA TRP A 143 -12.41 -17.63 1.82
C TRP A 143 -12.78 -16.52 0.86
N THR A 144 -13.37 -15.43 1.33
CA THR A 144 -13.65 -14.25 0.52
C THR A 144 -12.35 -13.65 -0.04
N MET A 145 -11.32 -13.50 0.80
CA MET A 145 -10.02 -13.00 0.37
C MET A 145 -9.36 -13.91 -0.68
N ASN A 146 -9.44 -15.22 -0.49
CA ASN A 146 -8.91 -16.18 -1.47
C ASN A 146 -9.68 -16.08 -2.81
N ALA A 147 -11.01 -15.94 -2.78
CA ALA A 147 -11.81 -15.78 -3.98
C ALA A 147 -11.45 -14.50 -4.75
N VAL A 148 -11.25 -13.37 -4.03
CA VAL A 148 -10.83 -12.10 -4.66
C VAL A 148 -9.42 -12.22 -5.27
N LYS A 149 -8.46 -12.82 -4.56
CA LYS A 149 -7.11 -13.06 -5.09
C LYS A 149 -7.13 -13.94 -6.34
N GLN A 150 -7.90 -15.01 -6.32
CA GLN A 150 -8.07 -15.90 -7.47
C GLN A 150 -8.73 -15.17 -8.65
N ALA A 151 -9.71 -14.29 -8.39
CA ALA A 151 -10.31 -13.45 -9.42
C ALA A 151 -9.28 -12.51 -10.06
N GLU A 152 -8.42 -11.89 -9.27
CA GLU A 152 -7.32 -11.05 -9.78
C GLU A 152 -6.33 -11.87 -10.63
N GLU A 153 -5.92 -13.04 -10.17
CA GLU A 153 -5.00 -13.93 -10.89
C GLU A 153 -5.57 -14.40 -12.25
N THR A 154 -6.88 -14.65 -12.31
CA THR A 154 -7.57 -15.08 -13.53
C THR A 154 -8.07 -13.91 -14.38
N GLY A 155 -7.87 -12.67 -13.95
CA GLY A 155 -8.34 -11.47 -14.65
C GLY A 155 -9.85 -11.29 -14.63
N LEU A 156 -10.56 -11.96 -13.70
CA LEU A 156 -12.01 -11.82 -13.52
C LEU A 156 -12.36 -10.50 -12.85
N THR A 157 -13.33 -9.80 -13.42
CA THR A 157 -13.84 -8.52 -12.94
C THR A 157 -15.36 -8.49 -13.04
N SER A 158 -16.01 -7.53 -12.36
CA SER A 158 -17.45 -7.29 -12.51
C SER A 158 -17.88 -6.92 -13.93
N LYS A 159 -16.94 -6.53 -14.80
CA LYS A 159 -17.23 -6.14 -16.19
C LYS A 159 -17.15 -7.30 -17.18
N ASN A 160 -16.48 -8.38 -16.82
CA ASN A 160 -16.24 -9.51 -17.73
C ASN A 160 -16.72 -10.86 -17.18
N VAL A 161 -17.23 -10.93 -15.97
CA VAL A 161 -17.66 -12.18 -15.33
C VAL A 161 -18.67 -12.96 -16.18
N ASP A 162 -19.61 -12.27 -16.83
CA ASP A 162 -20.65 -12.91 -17.66
C ASP A 162 -20.07 -13.65 -18.88
N ILE A 163 -18.95 -13.18 -19.43
CA ILE A 163 -18.26 -13.83 -20.56
C ILE A 163 -17.60 -15.13 -20.08
N HIS A 164 -17.16 -15.17 -18.82
CA HIS A 164 -16.45 -16.31 -18.23
C HIS A 164 -17.37 -17.44 -17.73
N VAL A 165 -18.69 -17.26 -17.77
CA VAL A 165 -19.65 -18.33 -17.44
C VAL A 165 -19.49 -19.57 -18.37
N SER A 166 -19.05 -19.36 -19.61
CA SER A 166 -18.76 -20.44 -20.57
C SER A 166 -17.30 -20.93 -20.54
N SER A 167 -16.48 -20.47 -19.57
CA SER A 167 -15.08 -20.86 -19.46
C SER A 167 -14.92 -22.38 -19.26
N THR A 168 -13.91 -22.95 -19.90
CA THR A 168 -13.46 -24.34 -19.71
C THR A 168 -12.34 -24.45 -18.68
N ASP A 169 -11.78 -23.32 -18.22
CA ASP A 169 -10.75 -23.31 -17.20
C ASP A 169 -11.30 -23.76 -15.84
N PRO A 170 -10.74 -24.81 -15.22
CA PRO A 170 -11.23 -25.35 -13.95
C PRO A 170 -11.22 -24.32 -12.81
N SER A 171 -10.20 -23.47 -12.75
CA SER A 171 -10.05 -22.46 -11.69
C SER A 171 -11.16 -21.43 -11.76
N THR A 172 -11.44 -20.93 -12.95
CA THR A 172 -12.53 -19.98 -13.22
C THR A 172 -13.90 -20.62 -12.95
N ARG A 173 -14.11 -21.86 -13.39
CA ARG A 173 -15.36 -22.60 -13.15
C ARG A 173 -15.64 -22.79 -11.66
N ASN A 174 -14.60 -23.19 -10.90
CA ASN A 174 -14.71 -23.37 -9.45
C ASN A 174 -15.01 -22.04 -8.74
N LEU A 175 -14.32 -20.97 -9.12
CA LEU A 175 -14.52 -19.65 -8.55
C LEU A 175 -15.94 -19.12 -8.78
N LEU A 176 -16.50 -19.37 -9.97
CA LEU A 176 -17.85 -18.95 -10.35
C LEU A 176 -18.95 -19.94 -9.89
N GLY A 177 -18.57 -21.04 -9.23
CA GLY A 177 -19.52 -22.04 -8.75
C GLY A 177 -20.25 -22.80 -9.88
N LEU A 178 -19.64 -22.93 -11.06
CA LEU A 178 -20.24 -23.57 -12.25
C LEU A 178 -20.11 -25.09 -12.24
N ASP A 179 -19.41 -25.66 -11.26
CA ASP A 179 -19.22 -27.10 -11.15
C ASP A 179 -20.19 -27.70 -10.13
N GLU A 180 -21.34 -28.18 -10.63
CA GLU A 180 -22.41 -28.75 -9.78
C GLU A 180 -21.97 -29.95 -8.94
N GLN A 181 -20.92 -30.69 -9.34
CA GLN A 181 -20.45 -31.86 -8.60
C GLN A 181 -19.73 -31.49 -7.29
N LEU A 182 -19.16 -30.31 -7.22
CA LEU A 182 -18.50 -29.84 -5.99
C LEU A 182 -19.50 -29.55 -4.88
N TRP A 183 -20.67 -29.00 -5.20
CA TRP A 183 -21.71 -28.64 -4.22
C TRP A 183 -22.51 -29.84 -3.70
N LYS A 184 -22.50 -30.96 -4.41
CA LYS A 184 -23.18 -32.20 -3.97
C LYS A 184 -22.39 -33.00 -2.94
N ARG A 185 -21.15 -32.58 -2.62
CA ARG A 185 -20.28 -33.23 -1.64
C ARG A 185 -20.35 -32.63 -0.24
N PHE A 186 -21.06 -31.53 -0.08
CA PHE A 186 -21.30 -30.82 1.19
C PHE A 186 -22.79 -30.71 1.47
#